data_34c7eb81dc46f275daa0c764e39b8ca0
#
_entry.id   34c7eb81dc46f275daa0c764e39b8ca0
#
_cell.length_a   1.000
_cell.length_b   1.000
_cell.length_c   1.000
_cell.angle_alpha   90.00
_cell.angle_beta   90.00
_cell.angle_gamma   90.00
#
_symmetry.space_group_name_H-M   'P 1'
#
loop_
_entity.id
_entity.type
_entity.pdbx_description
1 polymer ?
#
loop_
_entity_poly.entity_id
_entity_poly.type
_entity_poly.pdbx_seq_one_letter_code
_entity_poly.pdbx_strand_id
1 'polypeptide(L)'
;MDAICFGCVNRLFPKSDKKNVLIYDKITYLLKEKAGDTMKKRSFVLTIIFAAVAVVYTAAVKLVDQGAIAPDGSDVGFSTFNYMVHWKVGVDMRWYGITELIGYIAILVMASFALMGLVQLVQRKSIKSVDRSITMMGVTYVVMAACYALFEFIVINYRPVIMPGEAELEASFPSSHTMLVCVVFGAGMIAWWRLFSRKPALRILLSIVSVLMMLLMIAGRMLSGCHWATDIIGGVLYAAAIVALYRDLSKPVR
;
A
#
# COMPACT_ATOMS: atom_id res chain seq x y z
N MET A 1 16.30 26.27 4.45
CA MET A 1 17.09 26.51 3.21
C MET A 1 16.12 27.01 2.17
N ASP A 2 16.25 28.29 1.90
CA ASP A 2 15.22 29.17 1.42
C ASP A 2 14.75 28.88 -0.01
N ALA A 3 13.44 28.99 -0.19
CA ALA A 3 12.82 29.01 -1.49
C ALA A 3 13.40 30.19 -2.28
N ILE A 4 14.21 29.88 -3.30
CA ILE A 4 14.65 30.90 -4.26
C ILE A 4 13.37 31.42 -4.93
N CYS A 5 12.98 32.63 -4.52
CA CYS A 5 11.76 33.28 -4.96
C CYS A 5 11.86 33.55 -6.46
N PHE A 6 10.94 33.02 -7.27
CA PHE A 6 10.83 33.26 -8.71
C PHE A 6 10.87 34.77 -9.06
N GLY A 7 10.47 35.65 -8.12
CA GLY A 7 10.58 37.09 -8.20
C GLY A 7 12.01 37.64 -8.21
N CYS A 8 12.97 36.92 -7.59
CA CYS A 8 14.37 37.36 -7.55
C CYS A 8 15.07 37.11 -8.88
N VAL A 9 14.77 36.04 -9.59
CA VAL A 9 15.37 35.70 -10.89
C VAL A 9 14.91 36.69 -11.96
N ASN A 10 13.64 37.15 -11.94
CA ASN A 10 13.11 38.16 -12.86
C ASN A 10 13.74 39.55 -12.66
N ARG A 11 14.22 39.89 -11.44
CA ARG A 11 14.90 41.15 -11.17
C ARG A 11 16.36 41.16 -11.63
N LEU A 12 17.02 40.01 -11.63
CA LEU A 12 18.44 39.87 -12.02
C LEU A 12 18.64 39.77 -13.54
N PHE A 13 17.64 39.26 -14.26
CA PHE A 13 17.73 39.06 -15.72
C PHE A 13 16.47 39.59 -16.43
N PRO A 14 16.35 40.88 -16.69
CA PRO A 14 15.22 41.42 -17.43
C PRO A 14 15.18 40.86 -18.87
N LYS A 15 14.01 40.41 -19.32
CA LYS A 15 13.78 39.76 -20.63
C LYS A 15 13.98 40.60 -21.86
N SER A 16 14.64 41.78 -21.76
CA SER A 16 14.84 42.72 -22.89
C SER A 16 15.98 42.33 -23.84
N ASP A 17 16.83 41.35 -23.48
CA ASP A 17 17.94 40.90 -24.31
C ASP A 17 17.84 39.41 -24.61
N LYS A 18 18.04 39.01 -25.88
CA LYS A 18 17.99 37.62 -26.34
C LYS A 18 18.95 36.69 -25.57
N LYS A 19 20.12 37.19 -25.16
CA LYS A 19 21.08 36.44 -24.33
C LYS A 19 20.51 36.18 -22.93
N ASN A 20 19.83 37.16 -22.34
CA ASN A 20 19.22 37.02 -21.00
C ASN A 20 18.02 36.05 -21.01
N VAL A 21 17.26 36.00 -22.10
CA VAL A 21 16.18 35.01 -22.26
C VAL A 21 16.74 33.59 -22.29
N LEU A 22 17.82 33.34 -23.01
CA LEU A 22 18.45 32.01 -23.11
C LEU A 22 19.02 31.56 -21.77
N ILE A 23 19.64 32.46 -21.01
CA ILE A 23 20.17 32.21 -19.68
C ILE A 23 19.03 31.94 -18.69
N TYR A 24 17.96 32.71 -18.74
CA TYR A 24 16.77 32.52 -17.91
C TYR A 24 16.12 31.15 -18.14
N ASP A 25 15.93 30.76 -19.39
CA ASP A 25 15.34 29.48 -19.74
C ASP A 25 16.22 28.32 -19.29
N LYS A 26 17.54 28.43 -19.45
CA LYS A 26 18.49 27.40 -18.98
C LYS A 26 18.53 27.27 -17.45
N ILE A 27 18.51 28.40 -16.72
CA ILE A 27 18.45 28.38 -15.24
C ILE A 27 17.11 27.83 -14.79
N THR A 28 16.02 28.23 -15.43
CA THR A 28 14.66 27.70 -15.08
C THR A 28 14.55 26.19 -15.35
N TYR A 29 15.15 25.72 -16.45
CA TYR A 29 15.24 24.29 -16.77
C TYR A 29 16.04 23.53 -15.69
N LEU A 30 17.24 24.01 -15.36
CA LEU A 30 18.10 23.37 -14.33
C LEU A 30 17.47 23.37 -12.94
N LEU A 31 16.77 24.45 -12.56
CA LEU A 31 16.05 24.51 -11.28
C LEU A 31 14.86 23.55 -11.25
N LYS A 32 14.13 23.39 -12.38
CA LYS A 32 13.05 22.42 -12.51
C LYS A 32 13.58 20.98 -12.48
N GLU A 33 14.69 20.70 -13.13
CA GLU A 33 15.34 19.40 -13.15
C GLU A 33 15.82 19.01 -11.73
N LYS A 34 16.53 19.93 -11.04
CA LYS A 34 17.00 19.71 -9.66
C LYS A 34 15.86 19.57 -8.66
N ALA A 35 14.80 20.36 -8.79
CA ALA A 35 13.60 20.22 -7.96
C ALA A 35 12.86 18.90 -8.24
N GLY A 36 12.79 18.48 -9.51
CA GLY A 36 12.22 17.20 -9.92
C GLY A 36 12.98 16.01 -9.36
N ASP A 37 14.30 16.02 -9.39
CA ASP A 37 15.14 14.95 -8.84
C ASP A 37 15.08 14.91 -7.30
N THR A 38 15.06 16.06 -6.63
CA THR A 38 14.90 16.15 -5.18
C THR A 38 13.53 15.63 -4.72
N MET A 39 12.46 15.94 -5.46
CA MET A 39 11.12 15.42 -5.17
C MET A 39 11.03 13.90 -5.42
N LYS A 40 11.69 13.38 -6.46
CA LYS A 40 11.75 11.96 -6.77
C LYS A 40 12.48 11.17 -5.66
N LYS A 41 13.63 11.66 -5.19
CA LYS A 41 14.38 11.07 -4.06
C LYS A 41 13.58 11.08 -2.75
N ARG A 42 12.89 12.18 -2.41
CA ARG A 42 12.02 12.25 -1.22
C ARG A 42 10.88 11.24 -1.24
N SER A 43 10.38 10.93 -2.40
CA SER A 43 9.29 10.01 -2.59
C SER A 43 9.70 8.56 -2.25
N PHE A 44 10.82 8.08 -2.79
CA PHE A 44 11.35 6.74 -2.46
C PHE A 44 11.80 6.59 -1.00
N VAL A 45 12.15 7.66 -0.31
CA VAL A 45 12.49 7.63 1.11
C VAL A 45 11.34 7.06 1.96
N LEU A 46 10.10 7.47 1.73
CA LEU A 46 8.97 6.90 2.49
C LEU A 46 8.72 5.43 2.15
N THR A 47 8.87 5.03 0.89
CA THR A 47 8.80 3.61 0.51
C THR A 47 9.86 2.78 1.25
N ILE A 48 11.10 3.27 1.29
CA ILE A 48 12.20 2.59 1.99
C ILE A 48 11.96 2.56 3.50
N ILE A 49 11.48 3.65 4.09
CA ILE A 49 11.18 3.70 5.53
C ILE A 49 10.10 2.67 5.89
N PHE A 50 8.96 2.66 5.18
CA PHE A 50 7.89 1.70 5.47
C PHE A 50 8.33 0.25 5.22
N ALA A 51 9.10 -0.01 4.17
CA ALA A 51 9.65 -1.33 3.92
C ALA A 51 10.61 -1.77 5.03
N ALA A 52 11.52 -0.88 5.47
CA ALA A 52 12.43 -1.16 6.57
C ALA A 52 11.68 -1.42 7.88
N VAL A 53 10.66 -0.60 8.20
CA VAL A 53 9.80 -0.80 9.38
C VAL A 53 9.09 -2.15 9.32
N ALA A 54 8.53 -2.54 8.16
CA ALA A 54 7.86 -3.83 8.00
C ALA A 54 8.83 -5.00 8.21
N VAL A 55 10.05 -4.93 7.65
CA VAL A 55 11.08 -5.97 7.82
C VAL A 55 11.55 -6.06 9.27
N VAL A 56 11.85 -4.91 9.91
CA VAL A 56 12.26 -4.87 11.33
C VAL A 56 11.15 -5.41 12.21
N TYR A 57 9.89 -5.05 11.92
CA TYR A 57 8.73 -5.59 12.65
C TYR A 57 8.60 -7.11 12.48
N THR A 58 8.78 -7.64 11.27
CA THR A 58 8.79 -9.09 11.03
C THR A 58 9.88 -9.80 11.84
N ALA A 59 11.09 -9.24 11.87
CA ALA A 59 12.18 -9.77 12.69
C ALA A 59 11.83 -9.71 14.18
N ALA A 60 11.21 -8.63 14.65
CA ALA A 60 10.75 -8.51 16.03
C ALA A 60 9.68 -9.57 16.37
N VAL A 61 8.69 -9.81 15.48
CA VAL A 61 7.69 -10.87 15.66
C VAL A 61 8.35 -12.24 15.75
N LYS A 62 9.44 -12.49 15.01
CA LYS A 62 10.14 -13.79 15.03
C LYS A 62 11.10 -13.97 16.20
N LEU A 63 11.51 -12.91 16.89
CA LEU A 63 12.58 -12.95 17.89
C LEU A 63 12.16 -12.55 19.30
N VAL A 64 11.05 -11.80 19.45
CA VAL A 64 10.67 -11.22 20.74
C VAL A 64 9.49 -11.97 21.34
N ASP A 65 9.61 -12.32 22.61
CA ASP A 65 8.55 -12.92 23.44
C ASP A 65 7.87 -14.11 22.73
N GLN A 66 8.69 -15.11 22.36
CA GLN A 66 8.20 -16.36 21.76
C GLN A 66 7.56 -17.23 22.83
N GLY A 67 6.38 -17.80 22.51
CA GLY A 67 5.67 -18.70 23.39
C GLY A 67 4.76 -19.65 22.61
N ALA A 68 4.66 -20.88 23.08
CA ALA A 68 3.87 -21.96 22.49
C ALA A 68 2.36 -21.76 22.74
N ILE A 69 1.76 -20.74 22.12
CA ILE A 69 0.35 -20.36 22.29
C ILE A 69 -0.55 -20.74 21.11
N ALA A 70 0.03 -21.21 20.00
CA ALA A 70 -0.77 -21.73 18.90
C ALA A 70 -1.42 -23.09 19.27
N PRO A 71 -2.57 -23.46 18.66
CA PRO A 71 -3.28 -24.70 18.98
C PRO A 71 -2.48 -25.98 18.81
N ASP A 72 -1.48 -25.99 17.92
CA ASP A 72 -0.56 -27.12 17.70
C ASP A 72 0.67 -27.08 18.61
N GLY A 73 0.76 -26.08 19.50
CA GLY A 73 1.92 -25.86 20.38
C GLY A 73 3.09 -25.16 19.71
N SER A 74 2.93 -24.65 18.50
CA SER A 74 3.98 -23.85 17.84
C SER A 74 4.15 -22.47 18.49
N ASP A 75 5.39 -21.95 18.40
CA ASP A 75 5.74 -20.65 18.96
C ASP A 75 5.16 -19.50 18.13
N VAL A 76 4.64 -18.52 18.87
CA VAL A 76 4.10 -17.26 18.32
C VAL A 76 4.85 -16.10 18.95
N GLY A 77 5.30 -15.16 18.12
CA GLY A 77 5.98 -13.97 18.61
C GLY A 77 5.05 -12.98 19.29
N PHE A 78 5.58 -12.17 20.20
CA PHE A 78 4.80 -11.31 21.08
C PHE A 78 3.67 -12.09 21.77
N SER A 79 3.99 -13.28 22.25
CA SER A 79 3.03 -14.26 22.77
C SER A 79 2.16 -13.68 23.88
N THR A 80 2.75 -12.98 24.83
CA THR A 80 2.02 -12.32 25.94
C THR A 80 0.98 -11.33 25.41
N PHE A 81 1.36 -10.47 24.46
CA PHE A 81 0.46 -9.49 23.87
C PHE A 81 -0.62 -10.16 23.02
N ASN A 82 -0.24 -11.07 22.14
CA ASN A 82 -1.15 -11.78 21.26
C ASN A 82 -2.17 -12.61 22.04
N TYR A 83 -1.74 -13.34 23.07
CA TYR A 83 -2.62 -14.10 23.95
C TYR A 83 -3.62 -13.21 24.68
N MET A 84 -3.15 -12.11 25.27
CA MET A 84 -4.01 -11.15 25.97
C MET A 84 -5.09 -10.55 25.07
N VAL A 85 -4.72 -10.16 23.85
CA VAL A 85 -5.67 -9.61 22.87
C VAL A 85 -6.66 -10.67 22.43
N HIS A 86 -6.18 -11.86 22.05
CA HIS A 86 -7.02 -12.96 21.58
C HIS A 86 -8.00 -13.42 22.66
N TRP A 87 -7.54 -13.55 23.91
CA TRP A 87 -8.40 -13.93 25.04
C TRP A 87 -9.52 -12.90 25.30
N LYS A 88 -9.23 -11.60 25.18
CA LYS A 88 -10.22 -10.54 25.37
C LYS A 88 -11.22 -10.42 24.23
N VAL A 89 -10.77 -10.62 23.01
CA VAL A 89 -11.61 -10.46 21.80
C VAL A 89 -12.42 -11.73 21.54
N GLY A 90 -11.81 -12.91 21.74
CA GLY A 90 -12.40 -14.21 21.42
C GLY A 90 -12.43 -14.47 19.91
N VAL A 91 -13.29 -15.44 19.51
CA VAL A 91 -13.47 -15.86 18.12
C VAL A 91 -14.93 -15.65 17.70
N ASP A 92 -15.16 -14.84 16.68
CA ASP A 92 -16.48 -14.64 16.08
C ASP A 92 -16.43 -14.80 14.56
N MET A 93 -16.83 -15.95 14.07
CA MET A 93 -16.80 -16.30 12.65
C MET A 93 -17.76 -15.47 11.77
N ARG A 94 -18.71 -14.71 12.36
CA ARG A 94 -19.52 -13.76 11.59
C ARG A 94 -18.65 -12.63 11.05
N TRP A 95 -17.71 -12.14 11.86
CA TRP A 95 -16.73 -11.14 11.39
C TRP A 95 -15.77 -11.72 10.35
N TYR A 96 -15.43 -13.00 10.45
CA TYR A 96 -14.70 -13.68 9.38
C TYR A 96 -15.46 -13.59 8.05
N GLY A 97 -16.74 -13.99 8.00
CA GLY A 97 -17.57 -13.92 6.80
C GLY A 97 -17.71 -12.49 6.24
N ILE A 98 -17.88 -11.48 7.12
CA ILE A 98 -17.91 -10.07 6.71
C ILE A 98 -16.60 -9.65 6.04
N THR A 99 -15.46 -10.03 6.60
CA THR A 99 -14.14 -9.67 6.04
C THR A 99 -13.82 -10.43 4.76
N GLU A 100 -14.31 -11.66 4.58
CA GLU A 100 -14.27 -12.37 3.29
C GLU A 100 -15.02 -11.58 2.20
N LEU A 101 -16.25 -11.11 2.51
CA LEU A 101 -17.02 -10.29 1.57
C LEU A 101 -16.27 -8.99 1.18
N ILE A 102 -15.64 -8.32 2.16
CA ILE A 102 -14.82 -7.13 1.89
C ILE A 102 -13.61 -7.50 1.00
N GLY A 103 -13.01 -8.66 1.21
CA GLY A 103 -11.95 -9.21 0.36
C GLY A 103 -12.42 -9.40 -1.10
N TYR A 104 -13.60 -9.98 -1.31
CA TYR A 104 -14.19 -10.11 -2.65
C TYR A 104 -14.46 -8.75 -3.30
N ILE A 105 -14.94 -7.76 -2.54
CA ILE A 105 -15.11 -6.39 -3.05
C ILE A 105 -13.76 -5.81 -3.49
N ALA A 106 -12.69 -6.02 -2.71
CA ALA A 106 -11.35 -5.59 -3.10
C ALA A 106 -10.88 -6.26 -4.40
N ILE A 107 -11.13 -7.57 -4.57
CA ILE A 107 -10.83 -8.28 -5.81
C ILE A 107 -11.60 -7.71 -7.00
N LEU A 108 -12.87 -7.34 -6.83
CA LEU A 108 -13.67 -6.69 -7.88
C LEU A 108 -13.10 -5.30 -8.24
N VAL A 109 -12.67 -4.52 -7.26
CA VAL A 109 -11.97 -3.25 -7.50
C VAL A 109 -10.66 -3.49 -8.26
N MET A 110 -9.89 -4.48 -7.87
CA MET A 110 -8.65 -4.88 -8.56
C MET A 110 -8.93 -5.28 -10.01
N ALA A 111 -9.94 -6.09 -10.26
CA ALA A 111 -10.39 -6.50 -11.59
C ALA A 111 -10.85 -5.30 -12.44
N SER A 112 -11.49 -4.29 -11.83
CA SER A 112 -11.90 -3.07 -12.55
C SER A 112 -10.70 -2.28 -13.09
N PHE A 113 -9.61 -2.17 -12.31
CA PHE A 113 -8.37 -1.56 -12.79
C PHE A 113 -7.69 -2.40 -13.89
N ALA A 114 -7.71 -3.74 -13.77
CA ALA A 114 -7.19 -4.62 -14.81
C ALA A 114 -7.99 -4.50 -16.12
N LEU A 115 -9.31 -4.47 -16.03
CA LEU A 115 -10.19 -4.25 -17.19
C LEU A 115 -9.94 -2.88 -17.83
N MET A 116 -9.80 -1.82 -17.03
CA MET A 116 -9.47 -0.49 -17.53
C MET A 116 -8.12 -0.48 -18.28
N GLY A 117 -7.12 -1.18 -17.76
CA GLY A 117 -5.83 -1.36 -18.41
C GLY A 117 -5.95 -2.12 -19.74
N LEU A 118 -6.73 -3.19 -19.76
CA LEU A 118 -6.99 -3.98 -20.96
C LEU A 118 -7.69 -3.15 -22.04
N VAL A 119 -8.74 -2.43 -21.69
CA VAL A 119 -9.45 -1.54 -22.63
C VAL A 119 -8.52 -0.50 -23.23
N GLN A 120 -7.68 0.15 -22.40
CA GLN A 120 -6.70 1.11 -22.90
C GLN A 120 -5.65 0.45 -23.81
N LEU A 121 -5.19 -0.76 -23.46
CA LEU A 121 -4.24 -1.51 -24.27
C LEU A 121 -4.81 -1.85 -25.65
N VAL A 122 -6.03 -2.35 -25.71
CA VAL A 122 -6.72 -2.69 -26.96
C VAL A 122 -6.93 -1.46 -27.83
N GLN A 123 -7.40 -0.37 -27.23
CA GLN A 123 -7.66 0.90 -27.96
C GLN A 123 -6.38 1.57 -28.48
N ARG A 124 -5.32 1.56 -27.68
CA ARG A 124 -4.07 2.29 -27.98
C ARG A 124 -3.00 1.39 -28.63
N LYS A 125 -3.23 0.07 -28.68
CA LYS A 125 -2.36 -0.96 -29.31
C LYS A 125 -0.91 -0.97 -28.81
N SER A 126 -0.63 -0.36 -27.66
CA SER A 126 0.71 -0.29 -27.07
C SER A 126 0.65 -0.17 -25.56
N ILE A 127 1.39 -1.02 -24.85
CA ILE A 127 1.51 -0.97 -23.39
C ILE A 127 2.12 0.35 -22.88
N LYS A 128 3.01 0.97 -23.70
CA LYS A 128 3.62 2.26 -23.37
C LYS A 128 2.62 3.42 -23.42
N SER A 129 1.49 3.22 -24.10
CA SER A 129 0.41 4.19 -24.23
C SER A 129 -0.68 4.04 -23.16
N VAL A 130 -0.66 2.95 -22.38
CA VAL A 130 -1.55 2.79 -21.21
C VAL A 130 -1.17 3.78 -20.14
N ASP A 131 -2.17 4.34 -19.44
CA ASP A 131 -1.94 5.31 -18.38
C ASP A 131 -0.99 4.74 -17.33
N ARG A 132 0.09 5.47 -17.03
CA ARG A 132 1.11 5.03 -16.07
C ARG A 132 0.52 4.63 -14.72
N SER A 133 -0.52 5.35 -14.24
CA SER A 133 -1.19 5.02 -12.98
C SER A 133 -1.78 3.61 -13.02
N ILE A 134 -2.37 3.18 -14.14
CA ILE A 134 -2.98 1.86 -14.32
C ILE A 134 -1.91 0.78 -14.48
N THR A 135 -0.87 1.06 -15.29
CA THR A 135 0.24 0.10 -15.45
C THR A 135 0.95 -0.15 -14.11
N MET A 136 1.21 0.92 -13.35
CA MET A 136 1.85 0.78 -12.03
C MET A 136 0.93 0.14 -10.99
N MET A 137 -0.39 0.21 -11.15
CA MET A 137 -1.34 -0.54 -10.33
C MET A 137 -1.14 -2.06 -10.55
N GLY A 138 -1.00 -2.50 -11.77
CA GLY A 138 -0.67 -3.90 -12.09
C GLY A 138 0.64 -4.35 -11.44
N VAL A 139 1.70 -3.54 -11.53
CA VAL A 139 2.99 -3.82 -10.85
C VAL A 139 2.80 -3.92 -9.34
N THR A 140 2.00 -3.04 -8.75
CA THR A 140 1.70 -3.04 -7.31
C THR A 140 1.01 -4.33 -6.87
N TYR A 141 0.07 -4.83 -7.65
CA TYR A 141 -0.61 -6.09 -7.36
C TYR A 141 0.31 -7.31 -7.51
N VAL A 142 1.24 -7.30 -8.47
CA VAL A 142 2.27 -8.34 -8.58
C VAL A 142 3.20 -8.32 -7.37
N VAL A 143 3.65 -7.15 -6.91
CA VAL A 143 4.47 -7.02 -5.68
C VAL A 143 3.72 -7.53 -4.45
N MET A 144 2.43 -7.20 -4.32
CA MET A 144 1.59 -7.69 -3.24
C MET A 144 1.45 -9.22 -3.27
N ALA A 145 1.19 -9.81 -4.43
CA ALA A 145 1.09 -11.26 -4.61
C ALA A 145 2.42 -11.96 -4.31
N ALA A 146 3.54 -11.37 -4.73
CA ALA A 146 4.87 -11.89 -4.41
C ALA A 146 5.17 -11.83 -2.90
N CYS A 147 4.75 -10.75 -2.23
CA CYS A 147 4.86 -10.63 -0.78
C CYS A 147 4.02 -11.70 -0.06
N TYR A 148 2.78 -11.94 -0.50
CA TYR A 148 1.94 -13.01 0.02
C TYR A 148 2.62 -14.37 -0.16
N ALA A 149 3.02 -14.72 -1.38
CA ALA A 149 3.68 -16.00 -1.67
C ALA A 149 4.96 -16.21 -0.84
N LEU A 150 5.74 -15.14 -0.60
CA LEU A 150 6.94 -15.22 0.22
C LEU A 150 6.62 -15.70 1.64
N PHE A 151 5.55 -15.20 2.26
CA PHE A 151 5.18 -15.55 3.63
C PHE A 151 4.40 -16.86 3.75
N GLU A 152 3.89 -17.41 2.66
CA GLU A 152 3.42 -18.81 2.62
C GLU A 152 4.61 -19.78 2.69
N PHE A 153 5.77 -19.43 2.09
CA PHE A 153 6.99 -20.23 2.19
C PHE A 153 7.75 -19.99 3.50
N ILE A 154 7.78 -18.76 3.99
CA ILE A 154 8.50 -18.37 5.22
C ILE A 154 7.48 -18.12 6.31
N VAL A 155 7.05 -19.19 6.97
CA VAL A 155 6.06 -19.10 8.05
C VAL A 155 6.67 -18.40 9.27
N ILE A 156 6.05 -17.31 9.68
CA ILE A 156 6.41 -16.53 10.87
C ILE A 156 5.57 -16.98 12.07
N ASN A 157 4.25 -16.94 11.93
CA ASN A 157 3.29 -17.46 12.91
C ASN A 157 2.27 -18.36 12.22
N TYR A 158 1.70 -19.32 12.96
CA TYR A 158 0.48 -20.03 12.58
C TYR A 158 -0.76 -19.36 13.18
N ARG A 159 -1.95 -19.65 12.64
CA ARG A 159 -3.21 -19.05 13.09
C ARG A 159 -3.56 -19.46 14.52
N PRO A 160 -4.30 -18.60 15.26
CA PRO A 160 -4.83 -18.95 16.59
C PRO A 160 -5.95 -20.00 16.55
N VAL A 161 -6.50 -20.31 15.38
CA VAL A 161 -7.60 -21.26 15.19
C VAL A 161 -7.43 -22.03 13.88
N ILE A 162 -7.87 -23.30 13.87
CA ILE A 162 -8.03 -24.07 12.64
C ILE A 162 -9.26 -23.53 11.89
N MET A 163 -9.09 -23.19 10.63
CA MET A 163 -10.17 -22.62 9.84
C MET A 163 -11.20 -23.68 9.44
N PRO A 164 -12.49 -23.32 9.29
CA PRO A 164 -13.51 -24.26 8.88
C PRO A 164 -13.19 -24.90 7.51
N GLY A 165 -13.12 -26.23 7.50
CA GLY A 165 -12.78 -27.01 6.30
C GLY A 165 -11.32 -27.36 6.14
N GLU A 166 -10.43 -26.81 6.98
CA GLU A 166 -9.00 -27.14 6.99
C GLU A 166 -8.71 -28.23 8.03
N ALA A 167 -7.70 -29.07 7.76
CA ALA A 167 -7.24 -30.12 8.68
C ALA A 167 -6.06 -29.67 9.55
N GLU A 168 -5.33 -28.64 9.12
CA GLU A 168 -4.10 -28.15 9.74
C GLU A 168 -4.15 -26.62 9.91
N LEU A 169 -3.23 -26.10 10.74
CA LEU A 169 -3.08 -24.66 10.91
C LEU A 169 -2.40 -24.05 9.67
N GLU A 170 -2.98 -22.98 9.17
CA GLU A 170 -2.40 -22.19 8.10
C GLU A 170 -1.41 -21.14 8.62
N ALA A 171 -0.48 -20.71 7.76
CA ALA A 171 0.32 -19.52 8.01
C ALA A 171 -0.58 -18.29 8.23
N SER A 172 -0.22 -17.44 9.20
CA SER A 172 -1.06 -16.31 9.58
C SER A 172 -0.43 -14.95 9.34
N PHE A 173 0.91 -14.85 9.38
CA PHE A 173 1.63 -13.60 9.26
C PHE A 173 2.21 -13.40 7.85
N PRO A 174 2.09 -12.19 7.29
CA PRO A 174 1.15 -11.11 7.68
C PRO A 174 -0.28 -11.43 7.23
N SER A 175 -1.29 -10.83 7.87
CA SER A 175 -2.67 -11.03 7.46
C SER A 175 -2.90 -10.65 6.00
N SER A 176 -3.12 -11.66 5.14
CA SER A 176 -3.27 -11.52 3.68
C SER A 176 -4.46 -10.65 3.31
N HIS A 177 -5.61 -10.81 3.95
CA HIS A 177 -6.81 -10.01 3.71
C HIS A 177 -6.63 -8.55 4.12
N THR A 178 -5.96 -8.30 5.27
CA THR A 178 -5.62 -6.95 5.70
C THR A 178 -4.70 -6.29 4.68
N MET A 179 -3.65 -6.98 4.24
CA MET A 179 -2.72 -6.48 3.23
C MET A 179 -3.44 -6.22 1.90
N LEU A 180 -4.25 -7.16 1.39
CA LEU A 180 -5.01 -7.03 0.16
C LEU A 180 -5.88 -5.77 0.16
N VAL A 181 -6.75 -5.63 1.16
CA VAL A 181 -7.72 -4.52 1.23
C VAL A 181 -7.01 -3.19 1.41
N CYS A 182 -5.99 -3.12 2.27
CA CYS A 182 -5.23 -1.89 2.47
C CYS A 182 -4.43 -1.48 1.22
N VAL A 183 -3.88 -2.42 0.46
CA VAL A 183 -3.18 -2.11 -0.80
C VAL A 183 -4.16 -1.65 -1.87
N VAL A 184 -5.25 -2.40 -2.09
CA VAL A 184 -6.21 -2.11 -3.16
C VAL A 184 -6.90 -0.77 -2.95
N PHE A 185 -7.42 -0.52 -1.76
CA PHE A 185 -8.10 0.73 -1.46
C PHE A 185 -7.13 1.90 -1.24
N GLY A 186 -5.97 1.66 -0.63
CA GLY A 186 -4.95 2.70 -0.44
C GLY A 186 -4.34 3.18 -1.77
N ALA A 187 -3.95 2.26 -2.65
CA ALA A 187 -3.49 2.61 -4.00
C ALA A 187 -4.63 3.16 -4.86
N GLY A 188 -5.84 2.59 -4.72
CA GLY A 188 -7.07 3.07 -5.36
C GLY A 188 -7.35 4.52 -5.06
N MET A 189 -7.26 4.95 -3.80
CA MET A 189 -7.42 6.37 -3.42
C MET A 189 -6.52 7.28 -4.24
N ILE A 190 -5.23 6.94 -4.34
CA ILE A 190 -4.26 7.74 -5.12
C ILE A 190 -4.65 7.77 -6.61
N ALA A 191 -5.09 6.63 -7.17
CA ALA A 191 -5.53 6.51 -8.55
C ALA A 191 -6.79 7.34 -8.81
N TRP A 192 -7.80 7.26 -7.95
CA TRP A 192 -9.06 7.99 -8.12
C TRP A 192 -8.90 9.51 -8.07
N TRP A 193 -7.97 10.01 -7.23
CA TRP A 193 -7.66 11.44 -7.20
C TRP A 193 -7.10 11.94 -8.53
N ARG A 194 -6.48 11.08 -9.33
CA ARG A 194 -5.98 11.40 -10.66
C ARG A 194 -7.04 11.21 -11.74
N LEU A 195 -7.70 10.04 -11.72
CA LEU A 195 -8.71 9.65 -12.73
C LEU A 195 -9.95 10.56 -12.68
N PHE A 196 -10.39 10.92 -11.49
CA PHE A 196 -11.59 11.74 -11.27
C PHE A 196 -11.26 13.19 -10.89
N SER A 197 -10.18 13.75 -11.44
CA SER A 197 -9.73 15.13 -11.15
C SER A 197 -10.81 16.19 -11.40
N ARG A 198 -11.69 15.97 -12.39
CA ARG A 198 -12.83 16.84 -12.73
C ARG A 198 -14.11 16.53 -11.95
N LYS A 199 -14.14 15.53 -11.08
CA LYS A 199 -15.30 15.11 -10.31
C LYS A 199 -14.99 15.07 -8.81
N PRO A 200 -14.88 16.24 -8.14
CA PRO A 200 -14.39 16.32 -6.76
C PRO A 200 -15.25 15.53 -5.77
N ALA A 201 -16.57 15.60 -5.88
CA ALA A 201 -17.47 14.86 -5.00
C ALA A 201 -17.26 13.34 -5.09
N LEU A 202 -17.09 12.79 -6.31
CA LEU A 202 -16.87 11.36 -6.52
C LEU A 202 -15.55 10.89 -5.89
N ARG A 203 -14.45 11.63 -6.10
CA ARG A 203 -13.16 11.23 -5.51
C ARG A 203 -13.16 11.29 -3.99
N ILE A 204 -13.87 12.26 -3.38
CA ILE A 204 -14.04 12.35 -1.94
C ILE A 204 -14.85 11.15 -1.43
N LEU A 205 -15.99 10.86 -2.06
CA LEU A 205 -16.83 9.71 -1.71
C LEU A 205 -16.04 8.40 -1.77
N LEU A 206 -15.32 8.15 -2.88
CA LEU A 206 -14.48 6.97 -3.04
C LEU A 206 -13.37 6.90 -1.99
N SER A 207 -12.80 8.04 -1.58
CA SER A 207 -11.79 8.06 -0.52
C SER A 207 -12.39 7.71 0.85
N ILE A 208 -13.57 8.23 1.18
CA ILE A 208 -14.28 7.89 2.41
C ILE A 208 -14.61 6.40 2.44
N VAL A 209 -15.18 5.86 1.36
CA VAL A 209 -15.48 4.43 1.24
C VAL A 209 -14.20 3.59 1.41
N SER A 210 -13.09 4.00 0.80
CA SER A 210 -11.81 3.30 0.94
C SER A 210 -11.33 3.23 2.38
N VAL A 211 -11.37 4.35 3.08
CA VAL A 211 -10.96 4.40 4.49
C VAL A 211 -11.87 3.51 5.34
N LEU A 212 -13.18 3.55 5.11
CA LEU A 212 -14.14 2.69 5.81
C LEU A 212 -13.88 1.21 5.55
N MET A 213 -13.61 0.80 4.30
CA MET A 213 -13.30 -0.59 3.96
C MET A 213 -12.01 -1.08 4.62
N MET A 214 -10.96 -0.24 4.66
CA MET A 214 -9.71 -0.56 5.36
C MET A 214 -9.94 -0.71 6.87
N LEU A 215 -10.65 0.21 7.51
CA LEU A 215 -10.94 0.16 8.94
C LEU A 215 -11.81 -1.04 9.30
N LEU A 216 -12.85 -1.34 8.51
CA LEU A 216 -13.70 -2.51 8.70
C LEU A 216 -12.93 -3.81 8.53
N MET A 217 -12.01 -3.90 7.57
CA MET A 217 -11.15 -5.06 7.40
C MET A 217 -10.25 -5.27 8.62
N ILE A 218 -9.54 -4.23 9.07
CA ILE A 218 -8.63 -4.30 10.22
C ILE A 218 -9.40 -4.71 11.48
N ALA A 219 -10.51 -4.01 11.78
CA ALA A 219 -11.33 -4.31 12.94
C ALA A 219 -12.00 -5.70 12.83
N GLY A 220 -12.51 -6.04 11.66
CA GLY A 220 -13.17 -7.32 11.45
C GLY A 220 -12.23 -8.51 11.55
N ARG A 221 -11.00 -8.41 11.03
CA ARG A 221 -9.99 -9.47 11.23
C ARG A 221 -9.55 -9.59 12.68
N MET A 222 -9.50 -8.48 13.42
CA MET A 222 -9.27 -8.52 14.86
C MET A 222 -10.43 -9.22 15.58
N LEU A 223 -11.67 -8.81 15.31
CA LEU A 223 -12.88 -9.36 15.96
C LEU A 223 -13.19 -10.79 15.55
N SER A 224 -12.75 -11.24 14.37
CA SER A 224 -12.92 -12.65 13.96
C SER A 224 -12.07 -13.61 14.77
N GLY A 225 -10.99 -13.14 15.40
CA GLY A 225 -10.06 -13.99 16.16
C GLY A 225 -9.28 -15.00 15.32
N CYS A 226 -9.31 -14.93 13.99
CA CYS A 226 -8.61 -15.86 13.09
C CYS A 226 -7.16 -15.45 12.79
N HIS A 227 -6.70 -14.32 13.32
CA HIS A 227 -5.33 -13.81 13.24
C HIS A 227 -4.88 -13.27 14.59
N TRP A 228 -3.60 -13.35 14.84
CA TRP A 228 -2.98 -12.63 15.94
C TRP A 228 -2.98 -11.11 15.65
N ALA A 229 -2.97 -10.30 16.70
CA ALA A 229 -2.91 -8.85 16.54
C ALA A 229 -1.66 -8.42 15.74
N THR A 230 -0.54 -9.10 15.97
CA THR A 230 0.71 -8.87 15.25
C THR A 230 0.62 -9.16 13.75
N ASP A 231 -0.19 -10.12 13.32
CA ASP A 231 -0.36 -10.44 11.90
C ASP A 231 -1.11 -9.31 11.18
N ILE A 232 -2.11 -8.74 11.84
CA ILE A 232 -2.91 -7.62 11.31
C ILE A 232 -2.03 -6.37 11.19
N ILE A 233 -1.23 -6.06 12.21
CA ILE A 233 -0.26 -4.96 12.17
C ILE A 233 0.74 -5.17 11.04
N GLY A 234 1.27 -6.38 10.88
CA GLY A 234 2.14 -6.76 9.77
C GLY A 234 1.50 -6.48 8.41
N GLY A 235 0.24 -6.91 8.22
CA GLY A 235 -0.54 -6.66 7.01
C GLY A 235 -0.66 -5.18 6.66
N VAL A 236 -0.91 -4.32 7.66
CA VAL A 236 -0.97 -2.86 7.49
C VAL A 236 0.40 -2.27 7.12
N LEU A 237 1.49 -2.72 7.77
CA LEU A 237 2.84 -2.21 7.51
C LEU A 237 3.32 -2.56 6.08
N TYR A 238 3.14 -3.81 5.65
CA TYR A 238 3.45 -4.20 4.28
C TYR A 238 2.58 -3.46 3.27
N ALA A 239 1.28 -3.30 3.54
CA ALA A 239 0.41 -2.51 2.70
C ALA A 239 0.86 -1.05 2.58
N ALA A 240 1.28 -0.42 3.69
CA ALA A 240 1.79 0.96 3.67
C ALA A 240 3.03 1.10 2.78
N ALA A 241 3.97 0.13 2.85
CA ALA A 241 5.16 0.11 1.99
C ALA A 241 4.79 -0.03 0.50
N ILE A 242 3.87 -0.94 0.18
CA ILE A 242 3.42 -1.21 -1.19
C ILE A 242 2.63 -0.02 -1.76
N VAL A 243 1.77 0.62 -0.96
CA VAL A 243 1.04 1.84 -1.36
C VAL A 243 1.99 3.03 -1.57
N ALA A 244 3.01 3.18 -0.71
CA ALA A 244 4.04 4.19 -0.91
C ALA A 244 4.81 3.95 -2.22
N LEU A 245 5.16 2.70 -2.52
CA LEU A 245 5.78 2.31 -3.77
C LEU A 245 4.88 2.67 -4.98
N TYR A 246 3.60 2.33 -4.93
CA TYR A 246 2.64 2.72 -5.96
C TYR A 246 2.62 4.23 -6.19
N ARG A 247 2.53 5.01 -5.11
CA ARG A 247 2.53 6.48 -5.17
C ARG A 247 3.75 7.00 -5.92
N ASP A 248 4.91 6.42 -5.66
CA ASP A 248 6.18 6.88 -6.22
C ASP A 248 6.34 6.45 -7.68
N LEU A 249 5.99 5.21 -8.01
CA LEU A 249 6.06 4.69 -9.37
C LEU A 249 5.01 5.31 -10.30
N SER A 250 3.83 5.64 -9.80
CA SER A 250 2.71 6.12 -10.61
C SER A 250 2.77 7.60 -10.96
N LYS A 251 3.72 8.38 -10.40
CA LYS A 251 3.93 9.79 -10.78
C LYS A 251 4.34 9.89 -12.25
N PRO A 252 3.86 10.92 -12.97
CA PRO A 252 4.33 11.18 -14.33
C PRO A 252 5.85 11.41 -14.31
N VAL A 253 6.56 10.81 -15.26
CA VAL A 253 7.94 11.20 -15.57
C VAL A 253 7.83 12.51 -16.34
N ARG A 254 8.22 13.60 -15.74
CA ARG A 254 8.33 14.89 -16.40
C ARG A 254 9.64 14.96 -17.15
#